data_2ab335e6aa6208ef5829c109cb613603
#
_entry.id   2ab335e6aa6208ef5829c109cb613603
#
_cell.length_a   1.000
_cell.length_b   1.000
_cell.length_c   1.000
_cell.angle_alpha   90.00
_cell.angle_beta   90.00
_cell.angle_gamma   90.00
#
_symmetry.space_group_name_H-M   'P 1'
#
loop_
_entity.id
_entity.type
_entity.pdbx_description
1 polymer ?
#
loop_
_entity_poly.entity_id
_entity_poly.type
_entity_poly.pdbx_seq_one_letter_code
_entity_poly.pdbx_strand_id
1 'polypeptide(L)'
;MLPSLCQLAYFNFGISNPINANPAASEAFQSRQPSPSSIMLMEHFSQIHQSGRFQDFDYGYQQNMVRYASDTPPEFDLTQITGVPIAIFEQEYDFEAAEGDNEWLMQQINDIVVFN
;
A
#
# COMPACT_ATOMS: atom_id res chain seq x y z
N MET A 1 -16.09 26.25 12.24
CA MET A 1 -14.86 25.66 11.68
C MET A 1 -15.20 24.24 11.25
N LEU A 2 -14.99 23.87 10.04
CA LEU A 2 -15.60 22.81 9.25
C LEU A 2 -15.15 21.37 9.61
N PRO A 3 -15.60 20.74 10.74
CA PRO A 3 -15.27 19.35 11.03
C PRO A 3 -15.78 18.41 9.93
N SER A 4 -16.89 18.81 9.27
CA SER A 4 -17.53 18.04 8.22
C SER A 4 -16.72 17.89 6.92
N LEU A 5 -15.87 18.84 6.58
CA LEU A 5 -15.05 18.78 5.35
C LEU A 5 -13.87 17.84 5.49
N CYS A 6 -13.21 17.84 6.67
CA CYS A 6 -12.14 16.88 6.95
C CYS A 6 -12.68 15.46 7.08
N GLN A 7 -13.85 15.29 7.71
CA GLN A 7 -14.52 13.98 7.78
C GLN A 7 -14.94 13.50 6.40
N LEU A 8 -15.47 14.38 5.55
CA LEU A 8 -15.87 14.06 4.18
C LEU A 8 -14.65 13.63 3.34
N ALA A 9 -13.52 14.32 3.47
CA ALA A 9 -12.28 13.91 2.83
C ALA A 9 -11.82 12.52 3.32
N TYR A 10 -11.90 12.27 4.61
CA TYR A 10 -11.54 11.02 5.23
C TYR A 10 -12.37 9.84 4.72
N PHE A 11 -13.70 10.04 4.57
CA PHE A 11 -14.59 9.03 4.01
C PHE A 11 -14.34 8.79 2.51
N ASN A 12 -13.96 9.81 1.76
CA ASN A 12 -13.64 9.67 0.35
C ASN A 12 -12.31 8.94 0.08
N PHE A 13 -11.39 8.94 1.05
CA PHE A 13 -10.16 8.15 0.98
C PHE A 13 -10.29 6.73 1.56
N GLY A 14 -11.49 6.30 1.94
CA GLY A 14 -11.78 4.93 2.34
C GLY A 14 -11.13 4.45 3.63
N ILE A 15 -10.64 5.37 4.46
CA ILE A 15 -9.78 5.05 5.61
C ILE A 15 -10.58 4.65 6.87
N SER A 16 -11.91 4.72 6.85
CA SER A 16 -12.68 4.32 8.04
C SER A 16 -14.11 3.88 7.74
N ASN A 17 -14.53 2.83 8.43
CA ASN A 17 -15.94 2.48 8.53
C ASN A 17 -16.66 3.52 9.42
N PRO A 18 -17.69 4.23 8.94
CA PRO A 18 -18.41 5.24 9.71
C PRO A 18 -19.08 4.69 10.98
N ILE A 19 -19.38 3.39 11.02
CA ILE A 19 -20.02 2.73 12.16
C ILE A 19 -19.03 2.56 13.32
N ASN A 20 -17.75 2.33 13.02
CA ASN A 20 -16.71 2.06 14.00
C ASN A 20 -15.78 3.26 14.22
N ALA A 21 -16.02 4.37 13.52
CA ALA A 21 -15.18 5.55 13.63
C ALA A 21 -15.21 6.13 15.06
N ASN A 22 -14.03 6.23 15.68
CA ASN A 22 -13.87 6.95 16.94
C ASN A 22 -13.48 8.41 16.62
N PRO A 23 -14.35 9.41 16.89
CA PRO A 23 -14.09 10.80 16.54
C PRO A 23 -12.81 11.35 17.18
N ALA A 24 -12.50 10.99 18.42
CA ALA A 24 -11.30 11.48 19.11
C ALA A 24 -10.01 10.89 18.51
N ALA A 25 -10.03 9.60 18.14
CA ALA A 25 -8.92 8.98 17.43
C ALA A 25 -8.73 9.58 16.03
N SER A 26 -9.83 9.84 15.32
CA SER A 26 -9.82 10.49 14.01
C SER A 26 -9.24 11.90 14.06
N GLU A 27 -9.60 12.70 15.07
CA GLU A 27 -9.06 14.05 15.28
C GLU A 27 -7.55 14.01 15.57
N ALA A 28 -7.10 13.11 16.44
CA ALA A 28 -5.69 12.93 16.76
C ALA A 28 -4.87 12.48 15.55
N PHE A 29 -5.43 11.62 14.70
CA PHE A 29 -4.79 11.21 13.45
C PHE A 29 -4.73 12.37 12.45
N GLN A 30 -5.83 13.06 12.19
CA GLN A 30 -5.90 14.18 11.25
C GLN A 30 -4.97 15.34 11.63
N SER A 31 -4.73 15.57 12.92
CA SER A 31 -3.79 16.60 13.38
C SER A 31 -2.33 16.34 12.97
N ARG A 32 -2.02 15.12 12.52
CA ARG A 32 -0.69 14.67 12.09
C ARG A 32 -0.59 14.41 10.59
N GLN A 33 -1.67 14.61 9.84
CA GLN A 33 -1.74 14.42 8.39
C GLN A 33 -1.95 15.76 7.66
N PRO A 34 -1.47 15.89 6.41
CA PRO A 34 -0.64 14.92 5.68
C PRO A 34 0.79 14.87 6.20
N SER A 35 1.36 13.67 6.30
CA SER A 35 2.79 13.50 6.53
C SER A 35 3.57 13.72 5.24
N PRO A 36 4.77 14.30 5.30
CA PRO A 36 5.59 14.49 4.10
C PRO A 36 6.00 13.14 3.50
N SER A 37 5.97 13.06 2.19
CA SER A 37 6.40 11.89 1.44
C SER A 37 7.29 12.30 0.27
N SER A 38 8.02 11.36 -0.30
CA SER A 38 8.83 11.57 -1.49
C SER A 38 7.97 11.54 -2.76
N ILE A 39 8.19 12.47 -3.69
CA ILE A 39 7.60 12.42 -5.04
C ILE A 39 7.97 11.11 -5.73
N MET A 40 9.19 10.63 -5.54
CA MET A 40 9.67 9.37 -6.08
C MET A 40 8.85 8.16 -5.59
N LEU A 41 8.35 8.21 -4.35
CA LEU A 41 7.47 7.17 -3.83
C LEU A 41 6.13 7.17 -4.56
N MET A 42 5.55 8.35 -4.80
CA MET A 42 4.30 8.47 -5.56
C MET A 42 4.46 8.03 -7.01
N GLU A 43 5.61 8.35 -7.61
CA GLU A 43 5.96 7.87 -8.95
C GLU A 43 6.09 6.34 -8.99
N HIS A 44 6.72 5.74 -7.96
CA HIS A 44 6.86 4.29 -7.86
C HIS A 44 5.50 3.58 -7.74
N PHE A 45 4.59 4.09 -6.92
CA PHE A 45 3.21 3.58 -6.88
C PHE A 45 2.53 3.64 -8.24
N SER A 46 2.71 4.73 -8.96
CA SER A 46 2.17 4.87 -10.32
C SER A 46 2.76 3.85 -11.29
N GLN A 47 4.06 3.59 -11.20
CA GLN A 47 4.76 2.58 -12.02
C GLN A 47 4.25 1.16 -11.71
N ILE A 48 4.11 0.81 -10.44
CA ILE A 48 3.57 -0.49 -10.00
C ILE A 48 2.14 -0.66 -10.52
N HIS A 49 1.29 0.36 -10.36
CA HIS A 49 -0.09 0.33 -10.85
C HIS A 49 -0.16 0.15 -12.37
N GLN A 50 0.67 0.85 -13.13
CA GLN A 50 0.68 0.78 -14.60
C GLN A 50 1.25 -0.54 -15.13
N SER A 51 2.29 -1.06 -14.49
CA SER A 51 2.93 -2.31 -14.90
C SER A 51 2.19 -3.56 -14.42
N GLY A 52 1.41 -3.45 -13.35
CA GLY A 52 0.82 -4.59 -12.64
C GLY A 52 1.87 -5.52 -12.01
N ARG A 53 3.09 -5.03 -11.79
CA ARG A 53 4.22 -5.80 -11.28
C ARG A 53 4.71 -5.23 -9.97
N PHE A 54 4.94 -6.07 -8.98
CA PHE A 54 5.58 -5.68 -7.74
C PHE A 54 7.11 -5.74 -7.92
N GLN A 55 7.68 -4.60 -8.26
CA GLN A 55 9.06 -4.48 -8.73
C GLN A 55 9.74 -3.23 -8.19
N ASP A 56 11.06 -3.16 -8.36
CA ASP A 56 11.85 -1.98 -8.06
C ASP A 56 11.47 -0.78 -8.95
N PHE A 57 11.96 0.41 -8.56
CA PHE A 57 11.69 1.66 -9.28
C PHE A 57 12.27 1.64 -10.69
N ASP A 58 11.47 2.00 -11.67
CA ASP A 58 11.92 2.16 -13.05
C ASP A 58 12.57 3.53 -13.27
N TYR A 59 13.91 3.55 -13.41
CA TYR A 59 14.69 4.73 -13.70
C TYR A 59 14.81 5.01 -15.22
N GLY A 60 14.19 4.19 -16.06
CA GLY A 60 14.35 4.17 -17.50
C GLY A 60 15.59 3.40 -17.98
N TYR A 61 15.55 3.00 -19.24
CA TYR A 61 16.50 2.06 -19.84
C TYR A 61 17.97 2.27 -19.43
N GLN A 62 18.49 3.50 -19.59
CA GLN A 62 19.91 3.77 -19.35
C GLN A 62 20.32 3.57 -17.90
N GLN A 63 19.48 4.03 -16.98
CA GLN A 63 19.76 3.90 -15.54
C GLN A 63 19.46 2.52 -15.00
N ASN A 64 18.45 1.84 -15.53
CA ASN A 64 18.17 0.45 -15.20
C ASN A 64 19.37 -0.45 -15.57
N MET A 65 19.94 -0.26 -16.76
CA MET A 65 21.15 -1.00 -17.16
C MET A 65 22.32 -0.80 -16.21
N VAL A 66 22.47 0.42 -15.66
CA VAL A 66 23.55 0.71 -14.70
C VAL A 66 23.25 0.14 -13.31
N ARG A 67 22.01 0.20 -12.85
CA ARG A 67 21.60 -0.18 -11.48
C ARG A 67 21.30 -1.66 -11.33
N TYR A 68 20.62 -2.22 -12.33
CA TYR A 68 20.06 -3.57 -12.28
C TYR A 68 20.73 -4.52 -13.28
N ALA A 69 21.59 -4.02 -14.15
CA ALA A 69 22.14 -4.76 -15.30
C ALA A 69 21.03 -5.34 -16.21
N SER A 70 19.88 -4.67 -16.26
CA SER A 70 18.67 -5.04 -17.01
C SER A 70 18.03 -3.79 -17.57
N ASP A 71 17.30 -3.90 -18.66
CA ASP A 71 16.49 -2.81 -19.24
C ASP A 71 15.21 -2.53 -18.45
N THR A 72 14.78 -3.49 -17.65
CA THR A 72 13.61 -3.40 -16.75
C THR A 72 14.01 -3.61 -15.30
N PRO A 73 13.27 -3.00 -14.35
CA PRO A 73 13.51 -3.24 -12.92
C PRO A 73 13.22 -4.70 -12.54
N PRO A 74 13.96 -5.26 -11.57
CA PRO A 74 13.69 -6.61 -11.08
C PRO A 74 12.38 -6.64 -10.28
N GLU A 75 11.63 -7.74 -10.42
CA GLU A 75 10.47 -8.03 -9.59
C GLU A 75 10.89 -8.61 -8.24
N PHE A 76 10.15 -8.28 -7.19
CA PHE A 76 10.36 -8.85 -5.86
C PHE A 76 9.84 -10.28 -5.81
N ASP A 77 10.71 -11.22 -5.54
CA ASP A 77 10.34 -12.63 -5.34
C ASP A 77 9.86 -12.84 -3.89
N LEU A 78 8.55 -12.74 -3.69
CA LEU A 78 7.92 -12.90 -2.37
C LEU A 78 8.01 -14.34 -1.86
N THR A 79 8.30 -15.33 -2.72
CA THR A 79 8.47 -16.72 -2.30
C THR A 79 9.74 -16.93 -1.47
N GLN A 80 10.68 -15.97 -1.53
CA GLN A 80 11.89 -15.98 -0.69
C GLN A 80 11.62 -15.60 0.77
N ILE A 81 10.43 -15.08 1.08
CA ILE A 81 10.03 -14.80 2.46
C ILE A 81 9.69 -16.14 3.12
N THR A 82 10.64 -16.66 3.89
CA THR A 82 10.50 -17.96 4.57
C THR A 82 10.93 -17.87 6.03
N GLY A 83 10.34 -18.69 6.89
CA GLY A 83 10.72 -18.79 8.30
C GLY A 83 10.31 -17.60 9.18
N VAL A 84 9.47 -16.70 8.65
CA VAL A 84 8.89 -15.58 9.41
C VAL A 84 7.37 -15.72 9.38
N PRO A 85 6.72 -15.94 10.53
CA PRO A 85 5.25 -15.98 10.56
C PRO A 85 4.69 -14.60 10.24
N ILE A 86 3.76 -14.55 9.27
CA ILE A 86 3.11 -13.31 8.80
C ILE A 86 1.63 -13.40 9.09
N ALA A 87 1.08 -12.38 9.74
CA ALA A 87 -0.35 -12.20 9.92
C ALA A 87 -0.83 -11.00 9.09
N ILE A 88 -1.84 -11.22 8.27
CA ILE A 88 -2.47 -10.18 7.46
C ILE A 88 -3.81 -9.81 8.10
N PHE A 89 -4.01 -8.52 8.36
CA PHE A 89 -5.26 -7.96 8.86
C PHE A 89 -5.87 -7.12 7.75
N GLU A 90 -7.03 -7.49 7.30
CA GLU A 90 -7.77 -6.76 6.27
C GLU A 90 -9.03 -6.12 6.85
N GLN A 91 -9.49 -5.06 6.17
CA GLN A 91 -10.71 -4.36 6.52
C GLN A 91 -11.73 -4.57 5.39
N GLU A 92 -12.97 -4.87 5.78
CA GLU A 92 -14.10 -5.03 4.84
C GLU A 92 -14.34 -3.78 3.96
N TYR A 93 -13.96 -2.59 4.46
CA TYR A 93 -14.15 -1.30 3.79
C TYR A 93 -12.80 -0.62 3.51
N ASP A 94 -11.86 -1.36 2.94
CA ASP A 94 -10.56 -0.83 2.52
C ASP A 94 -10.58 -0.58 1.01
N PHE A 95 -10.44 0.68 0.60
CA PHE A 95 -10.38 1.05 -0.81
C PHE A 95 -8.94 1.16 -1.33
N GLU A 96 -7.96 1.13 -0.44
CA GLU A 96 -6.54 1.22 -0.80
C GLU A 96 -5.91 -0.15 -0.98
N ALA A 97 -6.31 -1.13 -0.15
CA ALA A 97 -5.89 -2.51 -0.27
C ALA A 97 -7.08 -3.37 -0.73
N ALA A 98 -7.25 -3.48 -2.05
CA ALA A 98 -8.34 -4.25 -2.61
C ALA A 98 -8.24 -5.74 -2.21
N GLU A 99 -9.40 -6.38 -2.02
CA GLU A 99 -9.50 -7.81 -1.66
C GLU A 99 -8.65 -8.70 -2.58
N GLY A 100 -8.65 -8.43 -3.88
CA GLY A 100 -7.84 -9.17 -4.85
C GLY A 100 -6.33 -9.01 -4.67
N ASP A 101 -5.86 -7.88 -4.17
CA ASP A 101 -4.43 -7.64 -3.89
C ASP A 101 -3.98 -8.45 -2.68
N ASN A 102 -4.80 -8.53 -1.64
CA ASN A 102 -4.53 -9.35 -0.47
C ASN A 102 -4.54 -10.84 -0.79
N GLU A 103 -5.51 -11.30 -1.59
CA GLU A 103 -5.55 -12.68 -2.08
C GLU A 103 -4.30 -13.04 -2.90
N TRP A 104 -3.89 -12.15 -3.81
CA TRP A 104 -2.67 -12.31 -4.58
C TRP A 104 -1.45 -12.40 -3.67
N LEU A 105 -1.31 -11.50 -2.70
CA LEU A 105 -0.20 -11.49 -1.74
C LEU A 105 -0.14 -12.80 -0.94
N MET A 106 -1.29 -13.27 -0.45
CA MET A 106 -1.39 -14.54 0.29
C MET A 106 -0.95 -15.76 -0.54
N GLN A 107 -1.16 -15.73 -1.85
CA GLN A 107 -0.71 -16.80 -2.74
C GLN A 107 0.81 -16.80 -2.97
N GLN A 108 1.47 -15.63 -2.81
CA GLN A 108 2.92 -15.51 -3.02
C GLN A 108 3.73 -15.87 -1.79
N ILE A 109 3.17 -15.74 -0.59
CA ILE A 109 3.88 -15.96 0.68
C ILE A 109 3.49 -17.32 1.27
N ASN A 110 4.49 -18.19 1.52
CA ASN A 110 4.25 -19.57 1.95
C ASN A 110 3.90 -19.73 3.45
N ASP A 111 4.32 -18.78 4.30
CA ASP A 111 4.22 -18.87 5.77
C ASP A 111 3.17 -17.90 6.37
N ILE A 112 2.02 -17.75 5.71
CA ILE A 112 0.96 -16.87 6.19
C ILE A 112 0.12 -17.57 7.25
N VAL A 113 -0.08 -16.88 8.36
CA VAL A 113 -1.07 -17.23 9.39
C VAL A 113 -2.28 -16.30 9.21
N VAL A 114 -3.36 -16.84 8.68
CA VAL A 114 -4.63 -16.09 8.56
C VAL A 114 -5.38 -16.17 9.88
N PHE A 115 -5.66 -15.01 10.48
CA PHE A 115 -6.60 -14.88 11.59
C PHE A 115 -7.93 -14.39 11.03
N ASN A 116 -8.97 -15.22 11.21
CA ASN A 116 -10.35 -14.83 10.93
C ASN A 116 -10.93 -14.10 12.16
#